data_1dfb157c7f0a4589030808d58c2300a6
#
_entry.id   1dfb157c7f0a4589030808d58c2300a6
#
_cell.length_a   1.000
_cell.length_b   1.000
_cell.length_c   1.000
_cell.angle_alpha   90.00
_cell.angle_beta   90.00
_cell.angle_gamma   90.00
#
_symmetry.space_group_name_H-M   'P 1'
#
loop_
_entity.id
_entity.type
_entity.pdbx_description
1 polymer ?
#
loop_
_entity_poly.entity_id
_entity_poly.type
_entity_poly.pdbx_seq_one_letter_code
_entity_poly.pdbx_strand_id
1 'polypeptide(L)'
;ISRKADTEFTFDVDLALKQNDENPVFYVQYAHARICSVIQQYVDKGGDPDAIGRADLSVLTAPTETALMLKLADYPAMLTSAAESLAPHDVTFYLRDVASAFHSYYGAERFLVDDDAALTQARLALLSATRQVIRNALTVLGVSAPEKM
;
A
#
# COMPACT_ATOMS: atom_id res chain seq x y z
N ILE A 1 6.21 -13.78 11.73
CA ILE A 1 7.09 -13.36 10.63
C ILE A 1 7.70 -11.97 10.89
N SER A 2 7.03 -11.08 11.65
CA SER A 2 7.53 -9.72 11.96
C SER A 2 8.68 -9.64 12.95
N ARG A 3 9.35 -10.76 13.27
CA ARG A 3 10.47 -10.85 14.20
C ARG A 3 11.66 -11.54 13.54
N LYS A 4 12.87 -11.19 13.99
CA LYS A 4 14.11 -11.90 13.59
C LYS A 4 14.06 -13.35 14.06
N ALA A 5 14.73 -14.24 13.32
CA ALA A 5 14.68 -15.68 13.57
C ALA A 5 15.21 -16.11 14.96
N ASP A 6 16.08 -15.30 15.56
CA ASP A 6 16.72 -15.53 16.86
C ASP A 6 16.00 -14.85 18.04
N THR A 7 14.83 -14.26 17.81
CA THR A 7 14.09 -13.52 18.84
C THR A 7 13.03 -14.44 19.47
N GLU A 8 13.11 -14.68 20.78
CA GLU A 8 12.03 -15.31 21.52
C GLU A 8 10.77 -14.46 21.47
N PHE A 9 9.63 -15.08 21.22
CA PHE A 9 8.38 -14.41 21.02
C PHE A 9 7.22 -15.20 21.60
N THR A 10 6.41 -14.54 22.44
CA THR A 10 5.11 -15.07 22.86
C THR A 10 4.05 -14.63 21.84
N PHE A 11 3.39 -15.59 21.20
CA PHE A 11 2.31 -15.29 20.25
C PHE A 11 1.07 -14.82 20.99
N ASP A 12 0.68 -13.57 20.76
CA ASP A 12 -0.54 -12.98 21.31
C ASP A 12 -1.72 -13.26 20.36
N VAL A 13 -2.57 -14.19 20.76
CA VAL A 13 -3.75 -14.59 19.98
C VAL A 13 -4.77 -13.47 19.90
N ASP A 14 -4.97 -12.72 21.00
CA ASP A 14 -5.95 -11.65 21.03
C ASP A 14 -5.57 -10.51 20.09
N LEU A 15 -4.28 -10.15 20.06
CA LEU A 15 -3.75 -9.19 19.09
C LEU A 15 -3.90 -9.67 17.66
N ALA A 16 -3.65 -10.95 17.40
CA ALA A 16 -3.77 -11.54 16.06
C ALA A 16 -5.23 -11.56 15.54
N LEU A 17 -6.20 -11.59 16.44
CA LEU A 17 -7.63 -11.56 16.11
C LEU A 17 -8.22 -10.15 15.99
N LYS A 18 -7.49 -9.11 16.42
CA LYS A 18 -7.98 -7.72 16.33
C LYS A 18 -8.15 -7.29 14.87
N GLN A 19 -9.26 -6.60 14.62
CA GLN A 19 -9.59 -5.99 13.32
C GLN A 19 -9.40 -4.46 13.39
N ASN A 20 -8.19 -4.03 13.79
CA ASN A 20 -7.80 -2.63 13.88
C ASN A 20 -6.30 -2.46 13.58
N ASP A 21 -5.81 -1.23 13.68
CA ASP A 21 -4.43 -0.84 13.39
C ASP A 21 -3.37 -1.43 14.35
N GLU A 22 -3.78 -1.96 15.49
CA GLU A 22 -2.89 -2.69 16.39
C GLU A 22 -2.44 -4.04 15.80
N ASN A 23 -3.26 -4.65 14.92
CA ASN A 23 -2.91 -5.85 14.19
C ASN A 23 -2.15 -5.48 12.90
N PRO A 24 -0.83 -5.77 12.80
CA PRO A 24 -0.03 -5.35 11.65
C PRO A 24 -0.51 -5.91 10.31
N VAL A 25 -1.06 -7.13 10.29
CA VAL A 25 -1.58 -7.75 9.05
C VAL A 25 -2.85 -7.04 8.62
N PHE A 26 -3.79 -6.83 9.55
CA PHE A 26 -5.02 -6.10 9.29
C PHE A 26 -4.74 -4.69 8.75
N TYR A 27 -3.79 -3.97 9.34
CA TYR A 27 -3.41 -2.62 8.94
C TYR A 27 -2.97 -2.54 7.47
N VAL A 28 -2.15 -3.50 7.02
CA VAL A 28 -1.68 -3.58 5.62
C VAL A 28 -2.81 -3.99 4.67
N GLN A 29 -3.60 -5.00 5.05
CA GLN A 29 -4.75 -5.45 4.26
C GLN A 29 -5.80 -4.34 4.12
N TYR A 30 -6.04 -3.58 5.18
CA TYR A 30 -6.95 -2.42 5.16
C TYR A 30 -6.47 -1.33 4.21
N ALA A 31 -5.16 -1.06 4.14
CA ALA A 31 -4.60 -0.15 3.13
C ALA A 31 -4.93 -0.62 1.71
N HIS A 32 -4.74 -1.91 1.40
CA HIS A 32 -5.07 -2.49 0.10
C HIS A 32 -6.57 -2.35 -0.23
N ALA A 33 -7.46 -2.75 0.68
CA ALA A 33 -8.91 -2.68 0.48
C ALA A 33 -9.38 -1.23 0.30
N ARG A 34 -8.80 -0.29 1.03
CA ARG A 34 -9.10 1.14 0.93
C ARG A 34 -8.72 1.72 -0.43
N ILE A 35 -7.58 1.33 -0.98
CA ILE A 35 -7.17 1.71 -2.34
C ILE A 35 -8.17 1.14 -3.36
N CYS A 36 -8.55 -0.12 -3.25
CA CYS A 36 -9.55 -0.74 -4.13
C CYS A 36 -10.88 0.04 -4.10
N SER A 37 -11.32 0.46 -2.90
CA SER A 37 -12.55 1.25 -2.75
C SER A 37 -12.47 2.61 -3.44
N VAL A 38 -11.32 3.31 -3.37
CA VAL A 38 -11.14 4.61 -4.05
C VAL A 38 -11.19 4.44 -5.56
N ILE A 39 -10.49 3.42 -6.10
CA ILE A 39 -10.50 3.15 -7.54
C ILE A 39 -11.92 2.77 -8.00
N GLN A 40 -12.64 1.97 -7.22
CA GLN A 40 -14.03 1.61 -7.54
C GLN A 40 -14.94 2.83 -7.55
N GLN A 41 -14.81 3.75 -6.58
CA GLN A 41 -15.58 5.00 -6.58
C GLN A 41 -15.33 5.86 -7.83
N TYR A 42 -14.10 5.87 -8.35
CA TYR A 42 -13.81 6.54 -9.62
C TYR A 42 -14.57 5.93 -10.79
N VAL A 43 -14.55 4.60 -10.89
CA VAL A 43 -15.27 3.85 -11.94
C VAL A 43 -16.79 4.05 -11.82
N ASP A 44 -17.34 3.98 -10.61
CA ASP A 44 -18.78 4.16 -10.34
C ASP A 44 -19.27 5.58 -10.73
N LYS A 45 -18.38 6.57 -10.69
CA LYS A 45 -18.64 7.94 -11.17
C LYS A 45 -18.46 8.11 -12.69
N GLY A 46 -18.22 7.03 -13.42
CA GLY A 46 -18.03 7.04 -14.89
C GLY A 46 -16.59 7.34 -15.32
N GLY A 47 -15.62 7.25 -14.42
CA GLY A 47 -14.21 7.38 -14.76
C GLY A 47 -13.71 6.21 -15.60
N ASP A 48 -12.79 6.50 -16.54
CA ASP A 48 -12.16 5.50 -17.41
C ASP A 48 -10.95 4.85 -16.72
N PRO A 49 -11.00 3.53 -16.38
CA PRO A 49 -9.87 2.84 -15.78
C PRO A 49 -8.60 2.84 -16.64
N ASP A 50 -8.74 2.84 -17.97
CA ASP A 50 -7.61 2.85 -18.89
C ASP A 50 -6.86 4.18 -18.88
N ALA A 51 -7.53 5.27 -18.51
CA ALA A 51 -6.91 6.58 -18.36
C ALA A 51 -5.90 6.61 -17.20
N ILE A 52 -6.10 5.79 -16.15
CA ILE A 52 -5.19 5.69 -15.00
C ILE A 52 -3.79 5.24 -15.46
N GLY A 53 -3.72 4.24 -16.35
CA GLY A 53 -2.45 3.70 -16.85
C GLY A 53 -1.68 4.65 -17.78
N ARG A 54 -2.30 5.74 -18.22
CA ARG A 54 -1.72 6.74 -19.15
C ARG A 54 -1.54 8.12 -18.51
N ALA A 55 -1.74 8.21 -17.20
CA ALA A 55 -1.68 9.47 -16.48
C ALA A 55 -0.28 10.11 -16.51
N ASP A 56 -0.23 11.41 -16.64
CA ASP A 56 1.01 12.19 -16.44
C ASP A 56 1.30 12.33 -14.94
N LEU A 57 2.36 11.69 -14.47
CA LEU A 57 2.74 11.70 -13.06
C LEU A 57 3.49 12.98 -12.65
N SER A 58 3.88 13.84 -13.59
CA SER A 58 4.62 15.09 -13.29
C SER A 58 3.79 16.08 -12.47
N VAL A 59 2.48 15.94 -12.44
CA VAL A 59 1.56 16.75 -11.63
C VAL A 59 1.54 16.37 -10.14
N LEU A 60 2.16 15.24 -9.76
CA LEU A 60 2.27 14.79 -8.38
C LEU A 60 3.41 15.54 -7.67
N THR A 61 3.08 16.58 -6.96
CA THR A 61 4.06 17.48 -6.31
C THR A 61 3.93 17.56 -4.80
N ALA A 62 2.90 16.96 -4.22
CA ALA A 62 2.70 16.99 -2.78
C ALA A 62 3.79 16.16 -2.04
N PRO A 63 4.24 16.60 -0.86
CA PRO A 63 5.25 15.87 -0.09
C PRO A 63 4.86 14.43 0.23
N THR A 64 3.58 14.18 0.47
CA THR A 64 3.05 12.84 0.75
C THR A 64 3.06 11.94 -0.49
N GLU A 65 2.85 12.50 -1.68
CA GLU A 65 2.99 11.80 -2.96
C GLU A 65 4.43 11.37 -3.20
N THR A 66 5.37 12.31 -3.03
CA THR A 66 6.80 12.02 -3.16
C THR A 66 7.28 10.97 -2.16
N ALA A 67 6.86 11.07 -0.89
CA ALA A 67 7.22 10.11 0.14
C ALA A 67 6.73 8.69 -0.19
N LEU A 68 5.50 8.57 -0.68
CA LEU A 68 4.95 7.27 -1.11
C LEU A 68 5.68 6.73 -2.34
N MET A 69 5.94 7.55 -3.36
CA MET A 69 6.69 7.13 -4.56
C MET A 69 8.08 6.60 -4.21
N LEU A 70 8.81 7.26 -3.31
CA LEU A 70 10.13 6.81 -2.85
C LEU A 70 10.03 5.45 -2.14
N LYS A 71 9.02 5.25 -1.29
CA LYS A 71 8.79 3.95 -0.65
C LYS A 71 8.52 2.85 -1.66
N LEU A 72 7.74 3.11 -2.71
CA LEU A 72 7.48 2.12 -3.76
C LEU A 72 8.73 1.81 -4.57
N ALA A 73 9.59 2.80 -4.85
CA ALA A 73 10.85 2.62 -5.57
C ALA A 73 11.83 1.70 -4.84
N ASP A 74 11.78 1.65 -3.50
CA ASP A 74 12.63 0.78 -2.68
C ASP A 74 12.26 -0.71 -2.77
N TYR A 75 11.07 -1.06 -3.29
CA TYR A 75 10.55 -2.42 -3.26
C TYR A 75 11.50 -3.48 -3.85
N PRO A 76 12.06 -3.29 -5.08
CA PRO A 76 12.94 -4.30 -5.67
C PRO A 76 14.21 -4.54 -4.86
N ALA A 77 14.85 -3.47 -4.38
CA ALA A 77 16.07 -3.56 -3.58
C ALA A 77 15.81 -4.21 -2.22
N MET A 78 14.72 -3.82 -1.56
CA MET A 78 14.28 -4.44 -0.30
C MET A 78 14.05 -5.94 -0.48
N LEU A 79 13.34 -6.35 -1.52
CA LEU A 79 13.01 -7.76 -1.75
C LEU A 79 14.28 -8.59 -2.03
N THR A 80 15.21 -8.07 -2.82
CA THR A 80 16.50 -8.71 -3.08
C THR A 80 17.29 -8.88 -1.78
N SER A 81 17.42 -7.82 -1.00
CA SER A 81 18.12 -7.86 0.28
C SER A 81 17.50 -8.84 1.26
N ALA A 82 16.17 -8.85 1.37
CA ALA A 82 15.45 -9.77 2.24
C ALA A 82 15.66 -11.25 1.83
N ALA A 83 15.73 -11.52 0.53
CA ALA A 83 15.98 -12.86 0.00
C ALA A 83 17.43 -13.31 0.26
N GLU A 84 18.41 -12.47 -0.02
CA GLU A 84 19.83 -12.75 0.20
C GLU A 84 20.16 -12.97 1.69
N SER A 85 19.52 -12.19 2.56
CA SER A 85 19.72 -12.27 4.01
C SER A 85 18.83 -13.32 4.70
N LEU A 86 17.97 -14.02 3.96
CA LEU A 86 16.94 -14.93 4.51
C LEU A 86 16.09 -14.26 5.60
N ALA A 87 15.72 -13.00 5.37
CA ALA A 87 15.06 -12.12 6.34
C ALA A 87 13.61 -11.76 5.92
N PRO A 88 12.65 -12.71 5.93
CA PRO A 88 11.26 -12.45 5.51
C PRO A 88 10.56 -11.39 6.38
N HIS A 89 11.05 -11.13 7.58
CA HIS A 89 10.56 -10.08 8.46
C HIS A 89 10.78 -8.66 7.88
N ASP A 90 11.79 -8.44 7.03
CA ASP A 90 12.04 -7.16 6.39
C ASP A 90 10.90 -6.81 5.42
N VAL A 91 10.31 -7.81 4.76
CA VAL A 91 9.11 -7.61 3.92
C VAL A 91 7.93 -7.12 4.75
N THR A 92 7.77 -7.62 5.99
CA THR A 92 6.67 -7.17 6.87
C THR A 92 6.87 -5.75 7.37
N PHE A 93 8.10 -5.36 7.69
CA PHE A 93 8.42 -3.98 8.07
C PHE A 93 8.20 -3.02 6.92
N TYR A 94 8.68 -3.38 5.73
CA TYR A 94 8.44 -2.59 4.52
C TYR A 94 6.95 -2.39 4.23
N LEU A 95 6.13 -3.44 4.32
CA LEU A 95 4.68 -3.34 4.12
C LEU A 95 4.01 -2.38 5.11
N ARG A 96 4.44 -2.39 6.38
CA ARG A 96 3.93 -1.46 7.38
C ARG A 96 4.31 -0.01 7.04
N ASP A 97 5.53 0.21 6.57
CA ASP A 97 6.00 1.53 6.15
C ASP A 97 5.21 2.05 4.94
N VAL A 98 4.98 1.20 3.92
CA VAL A 98 4.15 1.54 2.76
C VAL A 98 2.72 1.86 3.18
N ALA A 99 2.12 1.03 4.03
CA ALA A 99 0.76 1.27 4.54
C ALA A 99 0.68 2.57 5.33
N SER A 100 1.67 2.88 6.16
CA SER A 100 1.76 4.14 6.92
C SER A 100 1.86 5.36 6.00
N ALA A 101 2.73 5.29 4.98
CA ALA A 101 2.88 6.36 3.99
C ALA A 101 1.57 6.57 3.21
N PHE A 102 0.90 5.48 2.81
CA PHE A 102 -0.40 5.56 2.16
C PHE A 102 -1.47 6.19 3.07
N HIS A 103 -1.57 5.80 4.33
CA HIS A 103 -2.57 6.38 5.24
C HIS A 103 -2.30 7.86 5.51
N SER A 104 -1.04 8.28 5.57
CA SER A 104 -0.66 9.70 5.65
C SER A 104 -1.10 10.47 4.41
N TYR A 105 -0.86 9.91 3.22
CA TYR A 105 -1.33 10.46 1.95
C TYR A 105 -2.85 10.54 1.90
N TYR A 106 -3.54 9.48 2.30
CA TYR A 106 -5.01 9.43 2.34
C TYR A 106 -5.62 10.51 3.26
N GLY A 107 -4.96 10.82 4.37
CA GLY A 107 -5.40 11.86 5.31
C GLY A 107 -5.12 13.27 4.83
N ALA A 108 -4.09 13.46 3.99
CA ALA A 108 -3.65 14.78 3.56
C ALA A 108 -4.30 15.24 2.24
N GLU A 109 -4.60 14.32 1.32
CA GLU A 109 -4.96 14.64 -0.04
C GLU A 109 -6.30 14.02 -0.49
N ARG A 110 -7.01 14.74 -1.35
CA ARG A 110 -8.20 14.20 -2.04
C ARG A 110 -7.78 13.48 -3.32
N PHE A 111 -8.17 12.22 -3.49
CA PHE A 111 -7.85 11.46 -4.70
C PHE A 111 -8.74 11.77 -5.89
N LEU A 112 -10.03 12.00 -5.65
CA LEU A 112 -11.00 12.39 -6.68
C LEU A 112 -11.21 13.90 -6.58
N VAL A 113 -10.58 14.64 -7.49
CA VAL A 113 -10.64 16.12 -7.56
C VAL A 113 -11.62 16.50 -8.67
N ASP A 114 -12.75 17.10 -8.30
CA ASP A 114 -13.88 17.31 -9.21
C ASP A 114 -13.53 18.18 -10.43
N ASP A 115 -12.65 19.17 -10.27
CA ASP A 115 -12.27 20.11 -11.32
C ASP A 115 -10.89 19.84 -11.94
N ASP A 116 -10.22 18.73 -11.59
CA ASP A 116 -8.90 18.37 -12.07
C ASP A 116 -8.79 16.86 -12.38
N ALA A 117 -9.17 16.51 -13.60
CA ALA A 117 -9.12 15.15 -14.08
C ALA A 117 -7.69 14.62 -14.21
N ALA A 118 -6.72 15.47 -14.58
CA ALA A 118 -5.31 15.08 -14.73
C ALA A 118 -4.71 14.69 -13.37
N LEU A 119 -4.92 15.52 -12.34
CA LEU A 119 -4.46 15.23 -10.98
C LEU A 119 -5.15 13.98 -10.41
N THR A 120 -6.46 13.82 -10.64
CA THR A 120 -7.22 12.62 -10.25
C THR A 120 -6.61 11.36 -10.85
N GLN A 121 -6.36 11.34 -12.17
CA GLN A 121 -5.78 10.18 -12.85
C GLN A 121 -4.36 9.88 -12.35
N ALA A 122 -3.52 10.90 -12.16
CA ALA A 122 -2.17 10.73 -11.63
C ALA A 122 -2.18 10.16 -10.20
N ARG A 123 -3.05 10.66 -9.33
CA ARG A 123 -3.23 10.13 -7.96
C ARG A 123 -3.72 8.69 -7.96
N LEU A 124 -4.67 8.36 -8.83
CA LEU A 124 -5.13 6.98 -8.97
C LEU A 124 -4.06 6.05 -9.55
N ALA A 125 -3.19 6.54 -10.44
CA ALA A 125 -2.03 5.77 -10.93
C ALA A 125 -1.07 5.44 -9.78
N LEU A 126 -0.75 6.40 -8.91
CA LEU A 126 0.06 6.17 -7.71
C LEU A 126 -0.61 5.16 -6.76
N LEU A 127 -1.92 5.27 -6.56
CA LEU A 127 -2.68 4.30 -5.76
C LEU A 127 -2.66 2.90 -6.39
N SER A 128 -2.79 2.80 -7.71
CA SER A 128 -2.75 1.51 -8.42
C SER A 128 -1.38 0.83 -8.27
N ALA A 129 -0.29 1.60 -8.40
CA ALA A 129 1.07 1.12 -8.14
C ALA A 129 1.24 0.66 -6.68
N THR A 130 0.74 1.44 -5.72
CA THR A 130 0.77 1.10 -4.29
C THR A 130 0.03 -0.21 -4.02
N ARG A 131 -1.18 -0.35 -4.56
CA ARG A 131 -1.97 -1.59 -4.47
C ARG A 131 -1.21 -2.80 -5.00
N GLN A 132 -0.56 -2.64 -6.16
CA GLN A 132 0.21 -3.73 -6.78
C GLN A 132 1.40 -4.15 -5.92
N VAL A 133 2.16 -3.20 -5.38
CA VAL A 133 3.30 -3.48 -4.48
C VAL A 133 2.83 -4.18 -3.21
N ILE A 134 1.76 -3.69 -2.56
CA ILE A 134 1.21 -4.34 -1.37
C ILE A 134 0.77 -5.78 -1.68
N ARG A 135 0.05 -5.99 -2.78
CA ARG A 135 -0.39 -7.33 -3.22
C ARG A 135 0.79 -8.26 -3.46
N ASN A 136 1.81 -7.81 -4.18
CA ASN A 136 3.01 -8.61 -4.48
C ASN A 136 3.73 -9.02 -3.18
N ALA A 137 3.95 -8.08 -2.27
CA ALA A 137 4.65 -8.35 -1.02
C ALA A 137 3.83 -9.26 -0.07
N LEU A 138 2.50 -9.08 0.01
CA LEU A 138 1.62 -9.99 0.74
C LEU A 138 1.66 -11.40 0.13
N THR A 139 1.69 -11.52 -1.20
CA THR A 139 1.79 -12.81 -1.89
C THR A 139 3.10 -13.54 -1.54
N VAL A 140 4.23 -12.82 -1.51
CA VAL A 140 5.53 -13.38 -1.06
C VAL A 140 5.44 -13.95 0.35
N LEU A 141 4.67 -13.31 1.23
CA LEU A 141 4.44 -13.76 2.60
C LEU A 141 3.36 -14.86 2.75
N GLY A 142 2.69 -15.25 1.65
CA GLY A 142 1.59 -16.20 1.69
C GLY A 142 0.31 -15.63 2.33
N VAL A 143 0.16 -14.31 2.35
CA VAL A 143 -0.97 -13.59 2.95
C VAL A 143 -1.87 -13.01 1.86
N SER A 144 -3.19 -13.12 2.05
CA SER A 144 -4.17 -12.58 1.10
C SER A 144 -4.19 -11.05 1.09
N ALA A 145 -4.55 -10.48 -0.08
CA ALA A 145 -4.79 -9.05 -0.27
C ALA A 145 -6.28 -8.83 -0.58
N PRO A 146 -7.16 -8.72 0.44
CA PRO A 146 -8.59 -8.55 0.22
C PRO A 146 -8.89 -7.20 -0.43
N GLU A 147 -9.89 -7.19 -1.31
CA GLU A 147 -10.35 -5.95 -1.98
C GLU A 147 -11.42 -5.22 -1.17
N LYS A 148 -12.04 -5.91 -0.20
CA LYS A 148 -13.05 -5.37 0.72
C LYS A 148 -12.78 -5.88 2.14
N MET A 149 -12.94 -5.00 3.08
CA MET A 149 -12.86 -5.29 4.51
C MET A 149 -13.91 -4.49 5.28
#